data_3a69d8695a71e6e992a1e3f61af12dfb
#
_entry.id   3a69d8695a71e6e992a1e3f61af12dfb
#
_cell.length_a   1.000
_cell.length_b   1.000
_cell.length_c   1.000
_cell.angle_alpha   90.00
_cell.angle_beta   90.00
_cell.angle_gamma   90.00
#
_symmetry.space_group_name_H-M   'P 1'
#
loop_
_entity.id
_entity.type
_entity.pdbx_description
1 polymer ?
#
loop_
_entity_poly.entity_id
_entity_poly.type
_entity_poly.pdbx_seq_one_letter_code
_entity_poly.pdbx_strand_id
1 'polypeptide(L)'
;VQGWWQDIEFVRDLTYWLAMCGRSREFLSGMVCSANVIYFFLVIALFLAMAIIRLQSRRQKSKWTVTWGKYLGVWAIVLLLGYVTSRPAFKSYYDATATKLNTLTPNSQKIIGQMDGKLKMTTYVNLLDKYFWVGLPARVNEDLKLFEQYVRFKPDMEMEYVYYYDTPVSYTH
;
A
#
# COMPACT_ATOMS: atom_id res chain seq x y z
N VAL A 1 -17.45 8.56 -8.91
CA VAL A 1 -17.22 9.70 -8.02
C VAL A 1 -15.76 9.62 -7.61
N GLN A 2 -14.89 10.22 -8.43
CA GLN A 2 -13.49 10.43 -8.05
C GLN A 2 -13.47 11.48 -6.95
N GLY A 3 -13.14 11.02 -5.74
CA GLY A 3 -13.19 11.91 -4.58
C GLY A 3 -11.99 12.85 -4.54
N TRP A 4 -12.21 14.08 -4.15
CA TRP A 4 -11.23 15.10 -3.83
C TRP A 4 -10.13 14.66 -2.84
N TRP A 5 -10.32 13.50 -2.21
CA TRP A 5 -9.47 12.92 -1.17
C TRP A 5 -8.22 12.24 -1.74
N GLN A 6 -8.19 11.93 -3.05
CA GLN A 6 -7.08 11.21 -3.68
C GLN A 6 -5.87 12.09 -3.97
N ASP A 7 -6.08 13.41 -3.99
CA ASP A 7 -5.02 14.39 -4.21
C ASP A 7 -4.13 14.60 -2.97
N ILE A 8 -4.62 14.17 -1.80
CA ILE A 8 -3.86 14.25 -0.55
C ILE A 8 -3.16 12.90 -0.35
N GLU A 9 -1.83 12.88 -0.48
CA GLU A 9 -1.01 11.65 -0.37
C GLU A 9 -1.32 10.84 0.90
N PHE A 10 -1.42 11.50 2.04
CA PHE A 10 -1.75 10.86 3.30
C PHE A 10 -3.11 10.14 3.28
N VAL A 11 -4.14 10.75 2.71
CA VAL A 11 -5.49 10.15 2.64
C VAL A 11 -5.50 8.99 1.65
N ARG A 12 -4.80 9.13 0.53
CA ARG A 12 -4.64 8.07 -0.47
C ARG A 12 -3.96 6.85 0.15
N ASP A 13 -2.84 7.06 0.84
CA ASP A 13 -2.06 6.00 1.45
C ASP A 13 -2.82 5.32 2.60
N LEU A 14 -3.53 6.11 3.43
CA LEU A 14 -4.38 5.59 4.49
C LEU A 14 -5.55 4.76 3.92
N THR A 15 -6.21 5.27 2.87
CA THR A 15 -7.31 4.56 2.22
C THR A 15 -6.83 3.27 1.57
N TYR A 16 -5.68 3.29 0.91
CA TYR A 16 -5.05 2.11 0.33
C TYR A 16 -4.65 1.10 1.41
N TRP A 17 -4.13 1.57 2.54
CA TRP A 17 -3.76 0.72 3.67
C TRP A 17 -4.98 0.03 4.30
N LEU A 18 -6.13 0.74 4.39
CA LEU A 18 -7.39 0.20 4.91
C LEU A 18 -8.13 -0.69 3.89
N ALA A 19 -7.81 -0.59 2.59
CA ALA A 19 -8.51 -1.32 1.54
C ALA A 19 -8.18 -2.82 1.56
N MET A 20 -9.10 -3.64 2.04
CA MET A 20 -8.98 -5.10 2.03
C MET A 20 -8.85 -5.68 0.61
N CYS A 21 -9.53 -5.09 -0.37
CA CYS A 21 -9.54 -5.56 -1.75
C CYS A 21 -8.16 -5.51 -2.44
N GLY A 22 -7.35 -4.48 -2.17
CA GLY A 22 -6.01 -4.38 -2.72
C GLY A 22 -5.08 -5.48 -2.21
N ARG A 23 -5.17 -5.79 -0.92
CA ARG A 23 -4.34 -6.79 -0.25
C ARG A 23 -4.74 -8.23 -0.58
N SER A 24 -6.04 -8.51 -0.71
CA SER A 24 -6.53 -9.83 -1.12
C SER A 24 -6.14 -10.17 -2.55
N ARG A 25 -6.03 -9.18 -3.44
CA ARG A 25 -5.61 -9.37 -4.83
C ARG A 25 -4.19 -9.91 -4.95
N GLU A 26 -3.28 -9.50 -4.08
CA GLU A 26 -1.91 -10.03 -4.04
C GLU A 26 -1.90 -11.52 -3.69
N PHE A 27 -2.70 -11.95 -2.71
CA PHE A 27 -2.85 -13.38 -2.40
C PHE A 27 -3.42 -14.17 -3.59
N LEU A 28 -4.41 -13.62 -4.28
CA LEU A 28 -4.99 -14.26 -5.47
C LEU A 28 -3.98 -14.38 -6.62
N SER A 29 -3.02 -13.46 -6.72
CA SER A 29 -1.92 -13.54 -7.70
C SER A 29 -0.81 -14.51 -7.28
N GLY A 30 -0.91 -15.13 -6.09
CA GLY A 30 0.09 -16.03 -5.56
C GLY A 30 1.26 -15.36 -4.86
N MET A 31 1.17 -14.05 -4.59
CA MET A 31 2.17 -13.31 -3.84
C MET A 31 1.76 -13.20 -2.36
N VAL A 32 2.58 -13.75 -1.49
CA VAL A 32 2.37 -13.67 -0.03
C VAL A 32 3.32 -12.64 0.55
N CYS A 33 2.78 -11.52 1.01
CA CYS A 33 3.51 -10.50 1.74
C CYS A 33 3.21 -10.63 3.24
N SER A 34 4.27 -10.65 4.07
CA SER A 34 4.11 -10.73 5.54
C SER A 34 3.22 -9.62 6.12
N ALA A 35 3.33 -8.41 5.59
CA ALA A 35 2.51 -7.28 6.01
C ALA A 35 1.02 -7.52 5.76
N ASN A 36 0.65 -8.19 4.65
CA ASN A 36 -0.74 -8.51 4.34
C ASN A 36 -1.28 -9.61 5.27
N VAL A 37 -0.47 -10.63 5.53
CA VAL A 37 -0.84 -11.70 6.49
C VAL A 37 -1.10 -11.11 7.87
N ILE A 38 -0.17 -10.31 8.38
CA ILE A 38 -0.29 -9.66 9.69
C ILE A 38 -1.50 -8.72 9.72
N TYR A 39 -1.75 -7.98 8.64
CA TYR A 39 -2.93 -7.12 8.53
C TYR A 39 -4.24 -7.89 8.73
N PHE A 40 -4.42 -9.04 8.07
CA PHE A 40 -5.63 -9.84 8.24
C PHE A 40 -5.76 -10.37 9.66
N PHE A 41 -4.66 -10.82 10.28
CA PHE A 41 -4.66 -11.22 11.69
C PHE A 41 -5.02 -10.07 12.62
N LEU A 42 -4.51 -8.86 12.38
CA LEU A 42 -4.84 -7.67 13.16
C LEU A 42 -6.32 -7.29 13.03
N VAL A 43 -6.89 -7.39 11.83
CA VAL A 43 -8.31 -7.12 11.60
C VAL A 43 -9.18 -8.14 12.35
N ILE A 44 -8.85 -9.42 12.28
CA ILE A 44 -9.55 -10.47 13.01
C ILE A 44 -9.46 -10.21 14.53
N ALA A 45 -8.25 -9.95 15.04
CA ALA A 45 -8.02 -9.66 16.45
C ALA A 45 -8.79 -8.42 16.92
N LEU A 46 -8.87 -7.37 16.10
CA LEU A 46 -9.66 -6.17 16.36
C LEU A 46 -11.14 -6.50 16.57
N PHE A 47 -11.74 -7.23 15.62
CA PHE A 47 -13.16 -7.59 15.73
C PHE A 47 -13.43 -8.50 16.91
N LEU A 48 -12.57 -9.48 17.20
CA LEU A 48 -12.68 -10.34 18.37
C LEU A 48 -12.57 -9.53 19.66
N ALA A 49 -11.58 -8.64 19.78
CA ALA A 49 -11.42 -7.79 20.95
C ALA A 49 -12.63 -6.88 21.17
N MET A 50 -13.16 -6.27 20.11
CA MET A 50 -14.38 -5.46 20.18
C MET A 50 -15.59 -6.30 20.64
N ALA A 51 -15.75 -7.52 20.15
CA ALA A 51 -16.81 -8.43 20.55
C ALA A 51 -16.69 -8.81 22.04
N ILE A 52 -15.47 -9.12 22.51
CA ILE A 52 -15.20 -9.44 23.92
C ILE A 52 -15.52 -8.23 24.82
N ILE A 53 -15.05 -7.02 24.46
CA ILE A 53 -15.33 -5.80 25.23
C ILE A 53 -16.84 -5.56 25.31
N ARG A 54 -17.57 -5.76 24.22
CA ARG A 54 -19.01 -5.61 24.17
C ARG A 54 -19.73 -6.61 25.07
N LEU A 55 -19.30 -7.87 25.07
CA LEU A 55 -19.86 -8.91 25.96
C LEU A 55 -19.56 -8.61 27.43
N GLN A 56 -18.33 -8.20 27.75
CA GLN A 56 -17.96 -7.82 29.11
C GLN A 56 -18.76 -6.59 29.59
N SER A 57 -18.94 -5.60 28.75
CA SER A 57 -19.73 -4.40 29.08
C SER A 57 -21.21 -4.69 29.36
N ARG A 58 -21.76 -5.76 28.78
CA ARG A 58 -23.14 -6.20 29.08
C ARG A 58 -23.26 -6.98 30.39
N ARG A 59 -22.21 -7.70 30.77
CA ARG A 59 -22.19 -8.51 31.98
C ARG A 59 -21.83 -7.73 33.24
N GLN A 60 -20.97 -6.74 33.11
CA GLN A 60 -20.51 -5.90 34.21
C GLN A 60 -20.99 -4.47 33.99
N LYS A 61 -21.65 -3.87 34.98
CA LYS A 61 -21.98 -2.43 34.94
C LYS A 61 -20.68 -1.59 35.00
N SER A 62 -20.09 -1.39 33.84
CA SER A 62 -18.89 -0.53 33.68
C SER A 62 -19.31 0.92 33.39
N LYS A 63 -18.57 1.88 33.92
CA LYS A 63 -18.77 3.30 33.57
C LYS A 63 -18.53 3.47 32.07
N TRP A 64 -19.35 4.24 31.40
CA TRP A 64 -19.28 4.49 29.96
C TRP A 64 -17.88 4.94 29.50
N THR A 65 -17.23 5.80 30.26
CA THR A 65 -15.85 6.28 30.00
C THR A 65 -14.82 5.15 29.98
N VAL A 66 -14.93 4.15 30.87
CA VAL A 66 -14.03 2.99 30.91
C VAL A 66 -14.22 2.09 29.69
N THR A 67 -15.45 1.90 29.27
CA THR A 67 -15.77 1.11 28.07
C THR A 67 -15.22 1.74 26.81
N TRP A 68 -15.41 3.06 26.64
CA TRP A 68 -14.83 3.80 25.51
C TRP A 68 -13.30 3.82 25.54
N GLY A 69 -12.70 3.95 26.71
CA GLY A 69 -11.25 3.85 26.89
C GLY A 69 -10.68 2.51 26.41
N LYS A 70 -11.38 1.40 26.69
CA LYS A 70 -10.99 0.07 26.18
C LYS A 70 -11.05 -0.02 24.65
N TYR A 71 -12.12 0.51 24.02
CA TYR A 71 -12.22 0.54 22.57
C TYR A 71 -11.12 1.37 21.93
N LEU A 72 -10.88 2.59 22.44
CA LEU A 72 -9.81 3.46 21.94
C LEU A 72 -8.43 2.82 22.12
N GLY A 73 -8.19 2.15 23.25
CA GLY A 73 -6.94 1.44 23.50
C GLY A 73 -6.68 0.32 22.48
N VAL A 74 -7.70 -0.50 22.20
CA VAL A 74 -7.58 -1.57 21.18
C VAL A 74 -7.32 -0.99 19.79
N TRP A 75 -8.04 0.08 19.40
CA TRP A 75 -7.81 0.76 18.13
C TRP A 75 -6.39 1.33 18.04
N ALA A 76 -5.92 1.99 19.09
CA ALA A 76 -4.57 2.55 19.12
C ALA A 76 -3.48 1.47 18.97
N ILE A 77 -3.64 0.34 19.67
CA ILE A 77 -2.69 -0.78 19.57
C ILE A 77 -2.69 -1.37 18.15
N VAL A 78 -3.86 -1.62 17.56
CA VAL A 78 -3.95 -2.19 16.21
C VAL A 78 -3.35 -1.25 15.16
N LEU A 79 -3.63 0.05 15.25
CA LEU A 79 -3.05 1.04 14.34
C LEU A 79 -1.52 1.12 14.49
N LEU A 80 -1.00 1.10 15.73
CA LEU A 80 0.43 1.14 15.99
C LEU A 80 1.12 -0.12 15.44
N LEU A 81 0.58 -1.30 15.71
CA LEU A 81 1.11 -2.56 15.18
C LEU A 81 1.05 -2.58 13.64
N GLY A 82 -0.06 -2.12 13.05
CA GLY A 82 -0.21 -2.01 11.61
C GLY A 82 0.80 -1.06 10.99
N TYR A 83 1.06 0.08 11.63
CA TYR A 83 2.07 1.03 11.19
C TYR A 83 3.48 0.43 11.23
N VAL A 84 3.85 -0.22 12.34
CA VAL A 84 5.17 -0.85 12.49
C VAL A 84 5.40 -1.93 11.44
N THR A 85 4.41 -2.81 11.24
CA THR A 85 4.51 -3.93 10.28
C THR A 85 4.47 -3.48 8.82
N SER A 86 4.00 -2.25 8.54
CA SER A 86 4.01 -1.67 7.20
C SER A 86 5.38 -1.10 6.80
N ARG A 87 6.33 -1.00 7.74
CA ARG A 87 7.67 -0.50 7.42
C ARG A 87 8.45 -1.47 6.53
N PRO A 88 9.22 -0.97 5.54
CA PRO A 88 9.98 -1.81 4.60
C PRO A 88 10.87 -2.84 5.28
N ALA A 89 11.46 -2.48 6.44
CA ALA A 89 12.36 -3.34 7.20
C ALA A 89 11.70 -4.65 7.70
N PHE A 90 10.38 -4.68 7.87
CA PHE A 90 9.62 -5.84 8.36
C PHE A 90 8.85 -6.57 7.26
N LYS A 91 8.93 -6.10 6.02
CA LYS A 91 8.26 -6.72 4.88
C LYS A 91 9.08 -7.90 4.38
N SER A 92 8.47 -9.07 4.35
CA SER A 92 9.00 -10.27 3.70
C SER A 92 8.03 -10.69 2.61
N TYR A 93 8.56 -11.16 1.48
CA TYR A 93 7.80 -11.53 0.31
C TYR A 93 8.07 -12.99 -0.05
N TYR A 94 7.02 -13.72 -0.34
CA TYR A 94 7.11 -15.09 -0.82
C TYR A 94 6.22 -15.25 -2.06
N ASP A 95 6.85 -15.62 -3.18
CA ASP A 95 6.14 -15.93 -4.41
C ASP A 95 5.78 -17.41 -4.42
N ALA A 96 4.49 -17.72 -4.25
CA ALA A 96 3.96 -19.07 -4.23
C ALA A 96 3.67 -19.61 -5.63
N THR A 97 3.84 -18.81 -6.71
CA THR A 97 3.62 -19.28 -8.08
C THR A 97 4.69 -20.28 -8.54
N ALA A 98 4.31 -21.25 -9.34
CA ALA A 98 5.22 -22.27 -9.85
C ALA A 98 6.33 -21.64 -10.72
N THR A 99 6.00 -20.60 -11.48
CA THR A 99 6.90 -19.94 -12.44
C THR A 99 7.60 -18.70 -11.87
N LYS A 100 7.35 -18.35 -10.61
CA LYS A 100 7.90 -17.16 -9.95
C LYS A 100 7.70 -15.86 -10.75
N LEU A 101 6.53 -15.72 -11.41
CA LEU A 101 6.23 -14.58 -12.28
C LEU A 101 6.09 -13.25 -11.54
N ASN A 102 5.81 -13.29 -10.25
CA ASN A 102 5.59 -12.09 -9.43
C ASN A 102 6.86 -11.58 -8.76
N THR A 103 8.01 -12.17 -9.06
CA THR A 103 9.30 -11.72 -8.52
C THR A 103 10.34 -11.58 -9.63
N LEU A 104 11.33 -10.74 -9.39
CA LEU A 104 12.42 -10.53 -10.33
C LEU A 104 13.29 -11.79 -10.45
N THR A 105 13.89 -11.99 -11.63
CA THR A 105 14.85 -13.06 -11.82
C THR A 105 16.07 -12.88 -10.90
N PRO A 106 16.76 -13.96 -10.51
CA PRO A 106 17.92 -13.85 -9.61
C PRO A 106 19.00 -12.88 -10.11
N ASN A 107 19.20 -12.81 -11.44
CA ASN A 107 20.14 -11.86 -12.05
C ASN A 107 19.68 -10.41 -11.86
N SER A 108 18.40 -10.13 -12.08
CA SER A 108 17.85 -8.79 -11.86
C SER A 108 17.91 -8.38 -10.40
N GLN A 109 17.62 -9.29 -9.47
CA GLN A 109 17.75 -9.04 -8.03
C GLN A 109 19.19 -8.67 -7.66
N LYS A 110 20.19 -9.40 -8.20
CA LYS A 110 21.60 -9.12 -7.97
C LYS A 110 22.00 -7.74 -8.49
N ILE A 111 21.57 -7.38 -9.71
CA ILE A 111 21.88 -6.07 -10.33
C ILE A 111 21.29 -4.95 -9.49
N ILE A 112 20.02 -5.05 -9.12
CA ILE A 112 19.34 -4.02 -8.32
C ILE A 112 19.97 -3.88 -6.93
N GLY A 113 20.34 -5.00 -6.29
CA GLY A 113 21.02 -5.00 -5.00
C GLY A 113 22.45 -4.42 -5.03
N GLN A 114 23.08 -4.38 -6.21
CA GLN A 114 24.41 -3.76 -6.42
C GLN A 114 24.34 -2.29 -6.81
N MET A 115 23.14 -1.75 -7.05
CA MET A 115 22.98 -0.32 -7.39
C MET A 115 23.20 0.54 -6.15
N ASP A 116 24.28 1.30 -6.15
CA ASP A 116 24.56 2.29 -5.11
C ASP A 116 23.70 3.55 -5.29
N GLY A 117 23.34 4.18 -4.17
CA GLY A 117 22.56 5.42 -4.14
C GLY A 117 21.05 5.23 -4.29
N LYS A 118 20.31 6.34 -4.25
CA LYS A 118 18.84 6.36 -4.43
C LYS A 118 18.50 6.32 -5.92
N LEU A 119 17.47 5.54 -6.25
CA LEU A 119 16.90 5.54 -7.59
C LEU A 119 15.64 6.41 -7.60
N LYS A 120 15.69 7.52 -8.35
CA LYS A 120 14.52 8.38 -8.55
C LYS A 120 13.98 8.21 -9.97
N MET A 121 12.71 7.82 -10.08
CA MET A 121 11.97 7.78 -11.32
C MET A 121 11.02 8.96 -11.39
N THR A 122 11.18 9.82 -12.42
CA THR A 122 10.28 10.95 -12.64
C THR A 122 9.46 10.70 -13.90
N THR A 123 8.14 10.61 -13.73
CA THR A 123 7.20 10.48 -14.84
C THR A 123 6.67 11.85 -15.23
N TYR A 124 6.95 12.26 -16.47
CA TYR A 124 6.45 13.53 -17.01
C TYR A 124 5.13 13.30 -17.74
N VAL A 125 4.08 13.96 -17.27
CA VAL A 125 2.72 13.82 -17.82
C VAL A 125 2.30 15.13 -18.49
N ASN A 126 2.17 15.11 -19.83
CA ASN A 126 1.64 16.25 -20.56
C ASN A 126 0.12 16.19 -20.53
N LEU A 127 -0.52 17.17 -19.87
CA LEU A 127 -1.97 17.23 -19.71
C LEU A 127 -2.73 17.60 -20.99
N LEU A 128 -2.02 18.04 -22.04
CA LEU A 128 -2.57 18.30 -23.37
C LEU A 128 -2.45 17.10 -24.32
N ASP A 129 -1.77 16.02 -23.89
CA ASP A 129 -1.62 14.81 -24.70
C ASP A 129 -2.92 14.01 -24.72
N LYS A 130 -3.16 13.29 -25.82
CA LYS A 130 -4.30 12.37 -25.98
C LYS A 130 -4.35 11.29 -24.90
N TYR A 131 -3.22 10.88 -24.35
CA TYR A 131 -3.07 9.82 -23.37
C TYR A 131 -2.80 10.33 -21.93
N PHE A 132 -3.06 11.62 -21.66
CA PHE A 132 -2.84 12.23 -20.32
C PHE A 132 -3.46 11.44 -19.16
N TRP A 133 -4.55 10.74 -19.44
CA TRP A 133 -5.29 9.97 -18.44
C TRP A 133 -4.51 8.80 -17.83
N VAL A 134 -3.44 8.33 -18.51
CA VAL A 134 -2.58 7.24 -18.02
C VAL A 134 -1.76 7.70 -16.81
N GLY A 135 -1.32 8.95 -16.79
CA GLY A 135 -0.52 9.51 -15.71
C GLY A 135 -1.30 10.27 -14.63
N LEU A 136 -2.63 10.19 -14.62
CA LEU A 136 -3.43 10.87 -13.61
C LEU A 136 -3.21 10.30 -12.20
N PRO A 137 -3.38 11.11 -11.13
CA PRO A 137 -3.19 10.67 -9.75
C PRO A 137 -3.98 9.41 -9.37
N ALA A 138 -5.13 9.19 -9.99
CA ALA A 138 -5.95 8.00 -9.79
C ALA A 138 -5.27 6.69 -10.25
N ARG A 139 -4.30 6.78 -11.18
CA ARG A 139 -3.55 5.64 -11.71
C ARG A 139 -2.18 5.43 -11.10
N VAL A 140 -1.67 6.38 -10.34
CA VAL A 140 -0.36 6.30 -9.68
C VAL A 140 -0.20 5.00 -8.88
N ASN A 141 -1.25 4.55 -8.20
CA ASN A 141 -1.21 3.30 -7.45
C ASN A 141 -1.13 2.05 -8.33
N GLU A 142 -1.61 2.11 -9.57
CA GLU A 142 -1.48 1.01 -10.55
C GLU A 142 -0.03 0.96 -11.06
N ASP A 143 0.55 2.11 -11.34
CA ASP A 143 1.95 2.22 -11.78
C ASP A 143 2.91 1.79 -10.66
N LEU A 144 2.68 2.24 -9.43
CA LEU A 144 3.47 1.80 -8.27
C LEU A 144 3.48 0.28 -8.11
N LYS A 145 2.38 -0.40 -8.45
CA LYS A 145 2.31 -1.87 -8.44
C LYS A 145 3.20 -2.52 -9.49
N LEU A 146 3.33 -1.92 -10.67
CA LEU A 146 4.21 -2.45 -11.72
C LEU A 146 5.67 -2.44 -11.26
N PHE A 147 6.06 -1.39 -10.53
CA PHE A 147 7.41 -1.24 -10.01
C PHE A 147 7.63 -1.84 -8.62
N GLU A 148 6.59 -2.37 -7.98
CA GLU A 148 6.68 -2.96 -6.65
C GLU A 148 7.71 -4.08 -6.56
N GLN A 149 7.87 -4.88 -7.63
CA GLN A 149 8.89 -5.91 -7.72
C GLN A 149 10.31 -5.36 -7.54
N TYR A 150 10.56 -4.15 -8.04
CA TYR A 150 11.85 -3.47 -7.91
C TYR A 150 12.02 -2.83 -6.54
N VAL A 151 10.98 -2.18 -6.03
CA VAL A 151 10.97 -1.55 -4.71
C VAL A 151 11.25 -2.57 -3.59
N ARG A 152 10.84 -3.83 -3.76
CA ARG A 152 11.13 -4.92 -2.80
C ARG A 152 12.62 -5.14 -2.58
N PHE A 153 13.44 -4.98 -3.63
CA PHE A 153 14.89 -5.16 -3.58
C PHE A 153 15.66 -3.85 -3.42
N LYS A 154 15.01 -2.73 -3.71
CA LYS A 154 15.55 -1.37 -3.53
C LYS A 154 14.49 -0.45 -2.90
N PRO A 155 14.38 -0.47 -1.56
CA PRO A 155 13.39 0.32 -0.83
C PRO A 155 13.57 1.84 -0.98
N ASP A 156 14.77 2.28 -1.39
CA ASP A 156 15.13 3.69 -1.59
C ASP A 156 14.67 4.22 -2.96
N MET A 157 13.91 3.42 -3.72
CA MET A 157 13.34 3.84 -4.99
C MET A 157 12.19 4.82 -4.73
N GLU A 158 12.29 6.00 -5.32
CA GLU A 158 11.32 7.09 -5.23
C GLU A 158 10.67 7.32 -6.58
N MET A 159 9.35 7.46 -6.63
CA MET A 159 8.61 7.78 -7.84
C MET A 159 7.96 9.14 -7.70
N GLU A 160 8.18 9.99 -8.69
CA GLU A 160 7.65 11.36 -8.75
C GLU A 160 6.89 11.55 -10.06
N TYR A 161 5.81 12.33 -10.01
CA TYR A 161 5.02 12.69 -11.18
C TYR A 161 5.07 14.21 -11.36
N VAL A 162 5.48 14.63 -12.56
CA VAL A 162 5.54 16.04 -12.94
C VAL A 162 4.51 16.29 -14.03
N TYR A 163 3.52 17.13 -13.72
CA TYR A 163 2.47 17.50 -14.66
C TYR A 163 2.84 18.83 -15.35
N TYR A 164 2.73 18.84 -16.67
CA TYR A 164 3.01 20.04 -17.45
C TYR A 164 2.00 20.19 -18.59
N TYR A 165 1.98 21.39 -19.18
CA TYR A 165 1.12 21.73 -20.31
C TYR A 165 2.02 22.14 -21.46
N ASP A 166 2.08 21.31 -22.49
CA ASP A 166 2.79 21.65 -23.72
C ASP A 166 2.00 21.13 -24.93
N THR A 167 2.03 21.88 -26.02
CA THR A 167 1.37 21.46 -27.25
C THR A 167 2.10 20.24 -27.82
N PRO A 168 1.42 19.11 -28.03
CA PRO A 168 2.07 17.93 -28.61
C PRO A 168 2.62 18.27 -29.97
N VAL A 169 3.95 18.17 -30.13
CA VAL A 169 4.59 18.36 -31.42
C VAL A 169 4.25 17.15 -32.29
N SER A 170 3.38 17.34 -33.27
CA SER A 170 3.09 16.33 -34.28
C SER A 170 4.28 16.20 -35.21
N TYR A 171 5.11 15.18 -35.01
CA TYR A 171 6.09 14.80 -36.02
C TYR A 171 5.32 14.07 -37.14
N THR A 172 4.90 14.83 -38.16
CA THR A 172 4.49 14.24 -39.43
C THR A 172 5.77 13.79 -40.13
N HIS A 173 6.03 12.50 -40.14
CA HIS A 173 6.94 11.83 -41.06
C HIS A 173 6.22 11.50 -42.34
#